data_05e6447d043c2f8bbecbd1ad10247cf3
#
_entry.id   05e6447d043c2f8bbecbd1ad10247cf3
#
_cell.length_a   1.000
_cell.length_b   1.000
_cell.length_c   1.000
_cell.angle_alpha   90.00
_cell.angle_beta   90.00
_cell.angle_gamma   90.00
#
_symmetry.space_group_name_H-M   'P 1'
#
loop_
_entity.id
_entity.type
_entity.pdbx_description
1 polymer ?
#
loop_
_entity_poly.entity_id
_entity_poly.type
_entity_poly.pdbx_seq_one_letter_code
_entity_poly.pdbx_strand_id
1 'polypeptide(L)'
;MNVLIVNTNRYCNPVPVIPLGSCLVAESIEKAGYHVRFLDLLFEHDPVCALESELSKATPDVVGLSVRNIDNNDMQHPMAFFSDLVPMVKLVRSRTQAIIVLGGAAVGVMPEELLRYTGTDYTVIGDGEIVFPGLLETFSSGGVVECIDGIAWLGNGVFKSNTNYVSRFSDGCSVPDFSRWICIKDYLTRLSTVPIQTKLGCHFRCVYCTYRKIEGHDYRLCNSDSVVDAIVYLAKKGLRDIEFVDNVFNSPYEHAMAVCEGIARVQPEVRLQSIELNPLFVDDNLLTAMERAGFVAIGITVESASDVVLKKLNKGFTANDVYNAAHVVRRHRMPCIWIFMLGGPGETEETVCETLQFAERCIRPGDAAFFNIGVRIYPGTELENIARKEGILILSPQEMLEPVFYISPALDYEWLTNTVRVALAQHMNYIGSDAIGLSLLPKLNRLAYKLGVRPPLWKHSRSVRRTLRFLGMNM
;
A
#
# COMPACT_ATOMS: atom_id res chain seq x y z
N MET A 1 9.60 10.08 28.53
CA MET A 1 10.55 9.67 27.47
C MET A 1 10.35 10.55 26.25
N ASN A 2 11.45 10.83 25.55
CA ASN A 2 11.45 11.54 24.26
C ASN A 2 11.55 10.50 23.13
N VAL A 3 10.61 10.53 22.22
CA VAL A 3 10.51 9.57 21.12
C VAL A 3 10.70 10.30 19.79
N LEU A 4 11.51 9.74 18.91
CA LEU A 4 11.64 10.20 17.53
C LEU A 4 11.05 9.14 16.60
N ILE A 5 9.95 9.48 15.90
CA ILE A 5 9.39 8.64 14.84
C ILE A 5 9.93 9.10 13.50
N VAL A 6 10.47 8.17 12.73
CA VAL A 6 11.05 8.44 11.40
C VAL A 6 10.25 7.69 10.34
N ASN A 7 9.59 8.42 9.43
CA ASN A 7 9.06 7.83 8.20
C ASN A 7 10.21 7.63 7.21
N THR A 8 10.59 6.37 6.99
CA THR A 8 11.75 6.01 6.16
C THR A 8 11.43 5.91 4.66
N ASN A 9 10.15 6.03 4.26
CA ASN A 9 9.76 5.98 2.86
C ASN A 9 10.34 7.18 2.09
N ARG A 10 10.99 6.89 0.95
CA ARG A 10 11.57 7.89 0.04
C ARG A 10 11.04 7.78 -1.38
N TYR A 11 10.11 6.87 -1.61
CA TYR A 11 9.57 6.60 -2.94
C TYR A 11 8.36 7.49 -3.23
N CYS A 12 8.49 8.34 -4.25
CA CYS A 12 7.50 9.34 -4.63
C CYS A 12 6.66 8.96 -5.86
N ASN A 13 6.89 7.80 -6.46
CA ASN A 13 6.23 7.40 -7.71
C ASN A 13 5.09 6.40 -7.47
N PRO A 14 4.00 6.47 -8.26
CA PRO A 14 3.62 7.53 -9.20
C PRO A 14 3.22 8.84 -8.52
N VAL A 15 2.87 8.78 -7.24
CA VAL A 15 2.58 9.92 -6.34
C VAL A 15 3.14 9.63 -4.96
N PRO A 16 3.54 10.67 -4.20
CA PRO A 16 3.94 10.49 -2.81
C PRO A 16 2.79 9.91 -1.98
N VAL A 17 3.08 8.97 -1.10
CA VAL A 17 2.07 8.37 -0.22
C VAL A 17 2.17 8.95 1.18
N ILE A 18 1.07 9.53 1.66
CA ILE A 18 0.97 10.07 3.01
C ILE A 18 1.13 8.94 4.03
N PRO A 19 2.02 9.09 5.03
CA PRO A 19 2.41 8.01 5.94
C PRO A 19 1.38 7.82 7.08
N LEU A 20 0.17 7.30 6.75
CA LEU A 20 -0.93 7.11 7.70
C LEU A 20 -0.49 6.38 8.97
N GLY A 21 0.13 5.20 8.83
CA GLY A 21 0.48 4.35 9.98
C GLY A 21 1.46 5.03 10.93
N SER A 22 2.54 5.67 10.43
CA SER A 22 3.49 6.35 11.31
C SER A 22 2.91 7.61 11.96
N CYS A 23 2.00 8.32 11.29
CA CYS A 23 1.27 9.44 11.90
C CYS A 23 0.31 8.96 13.01
N LEU A 24 -0.40 7.82 12.82
CA LEU A 24 -1.23 7.21 13.85
C LEU A 24 -0.40 6.78 15.06
N VAL A 25 0.75 6.15 14.84
CA VAL A 25 1.68 5.77 15.92
C VAL A 25 2.18 7.00 16.67
N ALA A 26 2.60 8.05 15.97
CA ALA A 26 3.06 9.28 16.62
C ALA A 26 1.96 9.92 17.49
N GLU A 27 0.73 9.97 16.97
CA GLU A 27 -0.41 10.52 17.71
C GLU A 27 -0.79 9.65 18.92
N SER A 28 -0.74 8.32 18.81
CA SER A 28 -1.03 7.41 19.92
C SER A 28 -0.01 7.51 21.05
N ILE A 29 1.28 7.65 20.71
CA ILE A 29 2.37 7.86 21.67
C ILE A 29 2.18 9.20 22.41
N GLU A 30 1.82 10.26 21.69
CA GLU A 30 1.55 11.56 22.31
C GLU A 30 0.33 11.51 23.24
N LYS A 31 -0.77 10.84 22.81
CA LYS A 31 -1.95 10.61 23.64
C LYS A 31 -1.64 9.80 24.92
N ALA A 32 -0.63 8.93 24.86
CA ALA A 32 -0.12 8.21 26.03
C ALA A 32 0.77 9.06 26.95
N GLY A 33 0.98 10.36 26.64
CA GLY A 33 1.70 11.31 27.47
C GLY A 33 3.22 11.40 27.22
N TYR A 34 3.72 10.82 26.14
CA TYR A 34 5.14 10.92 25.78
C TYR A 34 5.40 12.10 24.86
N HIS A 35 6.60 12.64 24.89
CA HIS A 35 7.02 13.70 23.97
C HIS A 35 7.48 13.10 22.66
N VAL A 36 6.79 13.45 21.53
CA VAL A 36 7.05 12.89 20.19
C VAL A 36 7.59 13.96 19.26
N ARG A 37 8.66 13.63 18.55
CA ARG A 37 9.12 14.32 17.35
C ARG A 37 8.94 13.40 16.15
N PHE A 38 8.70 13.99 15.00
CA PHE A 38 8.47 13.25 13.76
C PHE A 38 9.43 13.75 12.67
N LEU A 39 10.10 12.82 12.01
CA LEU A 39 10.96 13.10 10.86
C LEU A 39 10.41 12.39 9.63
N ASP A 40 9.99 13.17 8.63
CA ASP A 40 9.53 12.65 7.35
C ASP A 40 10.66 12.73 6.31
N LEU A 41 11.20 11.59 5.92
CA LEU A 41 12.32 11.50 4.97
C LEU A 41 11.90 11.54 3.50
N LEU A 42 10.60 11.57 3.19
CA LEU A 42 10.13 11.39 1.81
C LEU A 42 10.67 12.45 0.85
N PHE A 43 10.82 13.68 1.30
CA PHE A 43 11.29 14.80 0.46
C PHE A 43 12.71 15.25 0.80
N GLU A 44 13.36 14.59 1.73
CA GLU A 44 14.75 14.90 2.11
C GLU A 44 15.72 14.40 1.04
N HIS A 45 16.72 15.22 0.71
CA HIS A 45 17.74 14.87 -0.27
C HIS A 45 18.63 13.74 0.24
N ASP A 46 19.13 13.90 1.48
CA ASP A 46 19.99 12.94 2.18
C ASP A 46 19.34 12.53 3.50
N PRO A 47 18.88 11.28 3.64
CA PRO A 47 18.16 10.81 4.81
C PRO A 47 19.04 10.74 6.06
N VAL A 48 20.35 10.47 5.88
CA VAL A 48 21.29 10.35 6.99
C VAL A 48 21.60 11.74 7.55
N CYS A 49 21.86 12.72 6.68
CA CYS A 49 22.05 14.12 7.10
C CYS A 49 20.82 14.72 7.77
N ALA A 50 19.61 14.41 7.25
CA ALA A 50 18.37 14.86 7.86
C ALA A 50 18.17 14.26 9.26
N LEU A 51 18.44 12.97 9.43
CA LEU A 51 18.39 12.30 10.73
C LEU A 51 19.45 12.87 11.69
N GLU A 52 20.68 13.11 11.25
CA GLU A 52 21.73 13.72 12.07
C GLU A 52 21.34 15.11 12.56
N SER A 53 20.79 15.92 11.68
CA SER A 53 20.26 17.24 12.05
C SER A 53 19.16 17.12 13.11
N GLU A 54 18.26 16.14 12.98
CA GLU A 54 17.17 15.94 13.93
C GLU A 54 17.68 15.44 15.29
N LEU A 55 18.64 14.52 15.31
CA LEU A 55 19.29 14.04 16.54
C LEU A 55 20.04 15.15 17.28
N SER A 56 20.60 16.12 16.55
CA SER A 56 21.33 17.26 17.13
C SER A 56 20.43 18.26 17.86
N LYS A 57 19.13 18.30 17.56
CA LYS A 57 18.16 19.19 18.23
C LYS A 57 17.83 18.73 19.64
N ALA A 58 17.66 17.43 19.85
CA ALA A 58 17.46 16.79 21.15
C ALA A 58 17.72 15.28 21.03
N THR A 59 18.33 14.71 22.07
CA THR A 59 18.60 13.27 22.14
C THR A 59 17.30 12.52 22.47
N PRO A 60 16.86 11.57 21.62
CA PRO A 60 15.73 10.71 21.93
C PRO A 60 16.14 9.58 22.88
N ASP A 61 15.17 9.09 23.67
CA ASP A 61 15.28 7.85 24.45
C ASP A 61 14.95 6.63 23.55
N VAL A 62 14.03 6.81 22.60
CA VAL A 62 13.59 5.77 21.64
C VAL A 62 13.50 6.36 20.24
N VAL A 63 14.00 5.62 19.24
CA VAL A 63 13.85 5.93 17.82
C VAL A 63 13.01 4.84 17.15
N GLY A 64 11.83 5.23 16.63
CA GLY A 64 10.96 4.35 15.84
C GLY A 64 11.18 4.57 14.35
N LEU A 65 11.64 3.55 13.62
CA LEU A 65 11.83 3.57 12.18
C LEU A 65 10.62 2.90 11.51
N SER A 66 9.81 3.67 10.79
CA SER A 66 8.62 3.15 10.09
C SER A 66 8.95 2.78 8.66
N VAL A 67 8.93 1.48 8.36
CA VAL A 67 9.22 0.90 7.03
C VAL A 67 7.90 0.47 6.37
N ARG A 68 7.46 1.23 5.37
CA ARG A 68 6.17 1.00 4.72
C ARG A 68 6.20 -0.21 3.79
N ASN A 69 7.14 -0.25 2.87
CA ASN A 69 7.29 -1.32 1.87
C ASN A 69 8.73 -1.82 1.85
N ILE A 70 8.92 -3.08 1.47
CA ILE A 70 10.25 -3.68 1.28
C ILE A 70 10.81 -3.28 -0.08
N ASP A 71 9.96 -3.27 -1.11
CA ASP A 71 10.33 -2.98 -2.50
C ASP A 71 9.15 -2.35 -3.27
N ASN A 72 9.35 -2.10 -4.56
CA ASN A 72 8.36 -1.49 -5.47
C ASN A 72 7.44 -2.50 -6.18
N ASN A 73 7.55 -3.79 -5.92
CA ASN A 73 6.80 -4.86 -6.61
C ASN A 73 6.91 -4.83 -8.15
N ASP A 74 7.98 -4.27 -8.70
CA ASP A 74 8.21 -4.18 -10.14
C ASP A 74 9.34 -5.14 -10.54
N MET A 75 9.00 -6.20 -11.28
CA MET A 75 9.97 -7.18 -11.74
C MET A 75 10.91 -6.62 -12.83
N GLN A 76 10.42 -5.69 -13.62
CA GLN A 76 11.20 -5.12 -14.74
C GLN A 76 12.25 -4.11 -14.24
N HIS A 77 11.93 -3.38 -13.19
CA HIS A 77 12.82 -2.41 -12.55
C HIS A 77 12.78 -2.55 -11.01
N PRO A 78 13.30 -3.67 -10.47
CA PRO A 78 13.20 -3.94 -9.04
C PRO A 78 14.00 -2.92 -8.23
N MET A 79 13.38 -2.43 -7.16
CA MET A 79 13.98 -1.45 -6.26
C MET A 79 13.65 -1.81 -4.80
N ALA A 80 14.68 -2.09 -4.02
CA ALA A 80 14.56 -2.32 -2.59
C ALA A 80 14.55 -0.98 -1.80
N PHE A 81 13.75 -0.91 -0.72
CA PHE A 81 13.55 0.32 0.05
C PHE A 81 14.19 0.30 1.45
N PHE A 82 14.95 -0.73 1.77
CA PHE A 82 15.56 -0.91 3.10
C PHE A 82 17.05 -0.54 3.15
N SER A 83 17.70 -0.22 2.04
CA SER A 83 19.14 0.06 1.97
C SER A 83 19.59 1.20 2.89
N ASP A 84 18.77 2.23 3.08
CA ASP A 84 19.08 3.37 3.92
C ASP A 84 18.97 3.08 5.43
N LEU A 85 18.35 1.96 5.84
CA LEU A 85 18.10 1.65 7.24
C LEU A 85 19.41 1.41 8.03
N VAL A 86 20.34 0.64 7.47
CA VAL A 86 21.62 0.32 8.15
C VAL A 86 22.46 1.57 8.41
N PRO A 87 22.67 2.49 7.45
CA PRO A 87 23.31 3.79 7.71
C PRO A 87 22.61 4.60 8.83
N MET A 88 21.27 4.64 8.83
CA MET A 88 20.50 5.35 9.86
C MET A 88 20.68 4.72 11.25
N VAL A 89 20.62 3.39 11.37
CA VAL A 89 20.83 2.67 12.63
C VAL A 89 22.25 2.93 13.16
N LYS A 90 23.26 2.86 12.30
CA LYS A 90 24.66 3.17 12.68
C LYS A 90 24.80 4.60 13.19
N LEU A 91 24.16 5.57 12.53
CA LEU A 91 24.15 6.96 12.96
C LEU A 91 23.53 7.11 14.37
N VAL A 92 22.33 6.56 14.60
CA VAL A 92 21.66 6.62 15.90
C VAL A 92 22.55 6.00 16.99
N ARG A 93 23.14 4.83 16.76
CA ARG A 93 24.06 4.16 17.70
C ARG A 93 25.31 4.99 18.01
N SER A 94 25.83 5.71 17.02
CA SER A 94 27.03 6.55 17.20
C SER A 94 26.78 7.85 17.96
N ARG A 95 25.52 8.34 17.94
CA ARG A 95 25.15 9.65 18.52
C ARG A 95 24.35 9.56 19.81
N THR A 96 23.70 8.41 20.06
CA THR A 96 22.77 8.25 21.19
C THR A 96 22.87 6.86 21.82
N GLN A 97 22.22 6.69 22.97
CA GLN A 97 21.96 5.40 23.61
C GLN A 97 20.50 4.97 23.40
N ALA A 98 19.81 5.57 22.43
CA ALA A 98 18.38 5.32 22.18
C ALA A 98 18.13 3.86 21.82
N ILE A 99 17.02 3.33 22.31
CA ILE A 99 16.47 2.05 21.85
C ILE A 99 15.91 2.26 20.45
N ILE A 100 16.26 1.38 19.51
CA ILE A 100 15.82 1.47 18.11
C ILE A 100 14.79 0.40 17.83
N VAL A 101 13.60 0.84 17.41
CA VAL A 101 12.43 -0.01 17.13
C VAL A 101 12.04 0.10 15.67
N LEU A 102 11.95 -1.03 14.96
CA LEU A 102 11.36 -1.08 13.63
C LEU A 102 9.84 -1.26 13.72
N GLY A 103 9.12 -0.65 12.81
CA GLY A 103 7.67 -0.84 12.63
C GLY A 103 7.25 -0.59 11.19
N GLY A 104 5.94 -0.71 10.94
CA GLY A 104 5.33 -0.52 9.63
C GLY A 104 5.06 -1.83 8.88
N ALA A 105 4.31 -1.75 7.79
CA ALA A 105 3.79 -2.92 7.09
C ALA A 105 4.88 -3.88 6.57
N ALA A 106 6.02 -3.36 6.12
CA ALA A 106 7.16 -4.18 5.69
C ALA A 106 7.67 -5.11 6.80
N VAL A 107 7.69 -4.62 8.04
CA VAL A 107 8.12 -5.41 9.21
C VAL A 107 7.13 -6.54 9.49
N GLY A 108 5.84 -6.32 9.32
CA GLY A 108 4.82 -7.39 9.43
C GLY A 108 4.99 -8.51 8.40
N VAL A 109 5.64 -8.22 7.26
CA VAL A 109 5.92 -9.22 6.22
C VAL A 109 7.20 -10.00 6.49
N MET A 110 8.30 -9.32 6.87
CA MET A 110 9.66 -9.88 7.02
C MET A 110 10.32 -9.40 8.32
N PRO A 111 9.77 -9.75 9.49
CA PRO A 111 10.26 -9.21 10.76
C PRO A 111 11.66 -9.71 11.12
N GLU A 112 11.93 -11.01 10.96
CA GLU A 112 13.24 -11.59 11.27
C GLU A 112 14.33 -11.08 10.34
N GLU A 113 14.03 -11.06 9.04
CA GLU A 113 14.98 -10.66 8.00
C GLU A 113 15.39 -9.21 8.16
N LEU A 114 14.43 -8.31 8.38
CA LEU A 114 14.72 -6.90 8.62
C LEU A 114 15.43 -6.66 9.95
N LEU A 115 15.06 -7.36 11.01
CA LEU A 115 15.72 -7.25 12.31
C LEU A 115 17.20 -7.68 12.23
N ARG A 116 17.49 -8.80 11.55
CA ARG A 116 18.86 -9.28 11.32
C ARG A 116 19.67 -8.34 10.42
N TYR A 117 19.03 -7.83 9.38
CA TYR A 117 19.66 -6.91 8.43
C TYR A 117 20.05 -5.58 9.08
N THR A 118 19.18 -5.01 9.90
CA THR A 118 19.36 -3.68 10.49
C THR A 118 20.13 -3.69 11.80
N GLY A 119 20.06 -4.78 12.59
CA GLY A 119 20.62 -4.86 13.93
C GLY A 119 19.92 -3.93 14.94
N THR A 120 18.63 -3.65 14.74
CA THR A 120 17.81 -2.89 15.70
C THR A 120 17.46 -3.73 16.92
N ASP A 121 16.95 -3.10 17.99
CA ASP A 121 16.70 -3.80 19.26
C ASP A 121 15.40 -4.62 19.20
N TYR A 122 14.35 -3.99 18.67
CA TYR A 122 13.00 -4.58 18.62
C TYR A 122 12.32 -4.31 17.30
N THR A 123 11.30 -5.14 17.00
CA THR A 123 10.33 -4.86 15.94
C THR A 123 8.91 -4.87 16.50
N VAL A 124 8.05 -3.99 15.97
CA VAL A 124 6.62 -3.98 16.23
C VAL A 124 5.90 -4.65 15.08
N ILE A 125 5.16 -5.73 15.38
CA ILE A 125 4.36 -6.50 14.44
C ILE A 125 2.88 -6.26 14.73
N GLY A 126 2.09 -5.88 13.73
CA GLY A 126 0.65 -5.57 13.87
C GLY A 126 0.38 -4.09 14.10
N ASP A 127 -0.64 -3.77 14.92
CA ASP A 127 -1.16 -2.42 15.09
C ASP A 127 -0.23 -1.57 15.98
N GLY A 128 0.69 -0.86 15.33
CA GLY A 128 1.74 -0.09 16.01
C GLY A 128 1.21 1.00 16.95
N GLU A 129 0.04 1.57 16.65
CA GLU A 129 -0.64 2.56 17.49
C GLU A 129 -1.12 2.01 18.86
N ILE A 130 -1.16 0.68 19.01
CA ILE A 130 -1.48 -0.02 20.26
C ILE A 130 -0.20 -0.54 20.91
N VAL A 131 0.64 -1.24 20.14
CA VAL A 131 1.81 -1.93 20.64
C VAL A 131 2.91 -0.96 21.10
N PHE A 132 3.14 0.11 20.32
CA PHE A 132 4.25 1.03 20.62
C PHE A 132 4.08 1.80 21.94
N PRO A 133 2.91 2.39 22.27
CA PRO A 133 2.69 2.99 23.58
C PRO A 133 2.90 2.01 24.75
N GLY A 134 2.43 0.76 24.62
CA GLY A 134 2.64 -0.29 25.63
C GLY A 134 4.12 -0.65 25.81
N LEU A 135 4.89 -0.63 24.71
CA LEU A 135 6.34 -0.82 24.76
C LEU A 135 7.03 0.32 25.53
N LEU A 136 6.65 1.57 25.29
CA LEU A 136 7.19 2.73 26.01
C LEU A 136 6.84 2.69 27.50
N GLU A 137 5.64 2.29 27.85
CA GLU A 137 5.22 2.09 29.25
C GLU A 137 6.10 1.06 29.94
N THR A 138 6.39 -0.07 29.25
CA THR A 138 7.25 -1.12 29.77
C THR A 138 8.68 -0.63 29.97
N PHE A 139 9.24 0.14 29.03
CA PHE A 139 10.56 0.76 29.20
C PHE A 139 10.60 1.74 30.38
N SER A 140 9.54 2.52 30.57
CA SER A 140 9.45 3.51 31.65
C SER A 140 9.32 2.88 33.04
N SER A 141 8.63 1.73 33.12
CA SER A 141 8.38 1.02 34.39
C SER A 141 9.45 -0.02 34.75
N GLY A 142 10.43 -0.27 33.83
CA GLY A 142 11.40 -1.35 33.99
C GLY A 142 10.78 -2.76 33.89
N GLY A 143 9.68 -2.88 33.17
CA GLY A 143 8.99 -4.14 32.92
C GLY A 143 9.72 -5.06 31.93
N VAL A 144 9.16 -6.24 31.69
CA VAL A 144 9.72 -7.27 30.80
C VAL A 144 9.13 -7.11 29.41
N VAL A 145 9.95 -6.65 28.44
CA VAL A 145 9.53 -6.39 27.05
C VAL A 145 9.06 -7.66 26.35
N GLU A 146 9.67 -8.79 26.70
CA GLU A 146 9.34 -10.10 26.13
C GLU A 146 7.92 -10.60 26.46
N CYS A 147 7.22 -9.92 27.36
CA CYS A 147 5.82 -10.21 27.68
C CYS A 147 4.80 -9.39 26.87
N ILE A 148 5.26 -8.48 26.02
CA ILE A 148 4.37 -7.62 25.23
C ILE A 148 4.00 -8.33 23.93
N ASP A 149 2.71 -8.48 23.67
CA ASP A 149 2.20 -9.00 22.40
C ASP A 149 2.57 -8.07 21.24
N GLY A 150 2.90 -8.65 20.08
CA GLY A 150 3.28 -7.89 18.88
C GLY A 150 4.73 -7.39 18.86
N ILE A 151 5.60 -7.86 19.78
CA ILE A 151 7.02 -7.53 19.79
C ILE A 151 7.85 -8.71 19.32
N ALA A 152 8.92 -8.43 18.53
CA ALA A 152 9.95 -9.40 18.23
C ALA A 152 11.36 -8.82 18.43
N TRP A 153 12.34 -9.69 18.73
CA TRP A 153 13.73 -9.34 19.03
C TRP A 153 14.69 -10.49 18.73
N LEU A 154 15.99 -10.22 18.79
CA LEU A 154 17.03 -11.25 18.75
C LEU A 154 17.56 -11.53 20.18
N GLY A 155 17.13 -12.66 20.76
CA GLY A 155 17.66 -13.14 22.04
C GLY A 155 18.83 -14.11 21.82
N ASN A 156 20.06 -13.71 22.18
CA ASN A 156 21.29 -14.48 21.92
C ASN A 156 21.46 -14.89 20.45
N GLY A 157 21.12 -13.99 19.51
CA GLY A 157 21.17 -14.24 18.06
C GLY A 157 20.03 -15.08 17.49
N VAL A 158 19.11 -15.56 18.34
CA VAL A 158 17.92 -16.33 17.92
C VAL A 158 16.73 -15.38 17.83
N PHE A 159 16.00 -15.43 16.71
CA PHE A 159 14.77 -14.68 16.56
C PHE A 159 13.70 -15.20 17.53
N LYS A 160 13.11 -14.27 18.25
CA LYS A 160 12.00 -14.51 19.17
C LYS A 160 10.89 -13.51 18.86
N SER A 161 9.67 -13.95 18.95
CA SER A 161 8.50 -13.09 18.78
C SER A 161 7.38 -13.53 19.69
N ASN A 162 6.66 -12.55 20.22
CA ASN A 162 5.41 -12.75 20.91
C ASN A 162 4.28 -12.41 19.93
N THR A 163 3.78 -13.43 19.24
CA THR A 163 2.83 -13.27 18.12
C THR A 163 1.39 -13.57 18.48
N ASN A 164 1.08 -13.82 19.76
CA ASN A 164 -0.31 -14.01 20.21
C ASN A 164 -1.10 -12.70 20.16
N TYR A 165 -0.70 -11.81 19.24
CA TYR A 165 -1.31 -10.52 19.10
C TYR A 165 -2.76 -10.64 18.61
N VAL A 166 -3.69 -10.40 19.51
CA VAL A 166 -5.08 -10.16 19.20
C VAL A 166 -5.30 -8.65 19.28
N SER A 167 -5.24 -7.99 18.13
CA SER A 167 -5.57 -6.58 18.06
C SER A 167 -6.98 -6.33 18.62
N ARG A 168 -7.09 -5.43 19.55
CA ARG A 168 -8.38 -4.85 19.97
C ARG A 168 -8.56 -3.57 19.18
N PHE A 169 -9.17 -3.68 18.00
CA PHE A 169 -9.57 -2.51 17.25
C PHE A 169 -10.60 -1.75 18.05
N SER A 170 -10.41 -0.45 18.26
CA SER A 170 -11.46 0.40 18.84
C SER A 170 -12.57 0.61 17.81
N ASP A 171 -13.82 0.70 18.22
CA ASP A 171 -14.99 0.86 17.32
C ASP A 171 -14.94 2.15 16.46
N GLY A 172 -13.92 3.00 16.62
CA GLY A 172 -13.76 4.27 15.93
C GLY A 172 -12.77 4.22 14.76
N CYS A 173 -13.05 5.00 13.72
CA CYS A 173 -12.11 5.26 12.63
C CYS A 173 -11.09 6.32 13.09
N SER A 174 -9.83 5.93 13.19
CA SER A 174 -8.75 6.85 13.57
C SER A 174 -8.17 7.55 12.36
N VAL A 175 -8.23 8.89 12.35
CA VAL A 175 -7.55 9.73 11.36
C VAL A 175 -6.68 10.72 12.12
N PRO A 176 -5.35 10.73 11.91
CA PRO A 176 -4.46 11.63 12.62
C PRO A 176 -4.58 13.06 12.09
N ASP A 177 -4.20 14.04 12.89
CA ASP A 177 -3.97 15.39 12.38
C ASP A 177 -2.63 15.42 11.61
N PHE A 178 -2.69 15.07 10.33
CA PHE A 178 -1.52 15.01 9.46
C PHE A 178 -0.66 16.29 9.50
N SER A 179 -1.29 17.46 9.65
CA SER A 179 -0.57 18.74 9.65
C SER A 179 0.39 18.93 10.85
N ARG A 180 0.21 18.12 11.90
CA ARG A 180 1.12 18.11 13.05
C ARG A 180 2.42 17.37 12.77
N TRP A 181 2.36 16.35 11.91
CA TRP A 181 3.43 15.38 11.73
C TRP A 181 4.19 15.59 10.45
N ILE A 182 3.52 16.04 9.37
CA ILE A 182 4.10 16.21 8.04
C ILE A 182 3.71 17.53 7.40
N CYS A 183 4.51 17.97 6.41
CA CYS A 183 4.11 19.06 5.53
C CYS A 183 3.09 18.56 4.50
N ILE A 184 1.82 18.42 4.88
CA ILE A 184 0.74 17.85 4.04
C ILE A 184 0.65 18.54 2.66
N LYS A 185 0.97 19.83 2.57
CA LYS A 185 0.97 20.59 1.32
C LYS A 185 1.96 20.04 0.29
N ASP A 186 3.09 19.49 0.75
CA ASP A 186 4.10 18.91 -0.14
C ASP A 186 3.58 17.66 -0.84
N TYR A 187 2.72 16.90 -0.18
CA TYR A 187 2.02 15.75 -0.73
C TYR A 187 0.93 16.17 -1.70
N LEU A 188 0.00 17.01 -1.25
CA LEU A 188 -1.16 17.41 -2.04
C LEU A 188 -0.76 18.13 -3.35
N THR A 189 0.28 18.96 -3.32
CA THR A 189 0.79 19.63 -4.53
C THR A 189 1.45 18.69 -5.53
N ARG A 190 1.64 17.41 -5.16
CA ARG A 190 2.12 16.33 -6.05
C ARG A 190 1.03 15.29 -6.35
N LEU A 191 -0.23 15.68 -6.20
CA LEU A 191 -1.42 14.86 -6.50
C LEU A 191 -1.61 13.65 -5.58
N SER A 192 -1.06 13.67 -4.37
CA SER A 192 -1.37 12.67 -3.35
C SER A 192 -2.81 12.81 -2.87
N THR A 193 -3.38 11.70 -2.46
CA THR A 193 -4.67 11.60 -1.78
C THR A 193 -4.47 11.42 -0.27
N VAL A 194 -5.46 11.84 0.51
CA VAL A 194 -5.46 11.65 1.95
C VAL A 194 -6.00 10.24 2.26
N PRO A 195 -5.20 9.36 2.85
CA PRO A 195 -5.64 7.99 3.11
C PRO A 195 -6.62 7.94 4.29
N ILE A 196 -7.65 7.10 4.14
CA ILE A 196 -8.53 6.66 5.22
C ILE A 196 -8.70 5.16 5.14
N GLN A 197 -8.67 4.49 6.29
CA GLN A 197 -8.87 3.06 6.39
C GLN A 197 -10.12 2.78 7.23
N THR A 198 -11.09 2.04 6.67
CA THR A 198 -12.37 1.78 7.31
C THR A 198 -12.43 0.45 8.01
N LYS A 199 -11.44 -0.39 7.76
CA LYS A 199 -11.28 -1.73 8.35
C LYS A 199 -9.85 -2.22 8.24
N LEU A 200 -9.53 -3.20 9.06
CA LEU A 200 -8.30 -3.99 9.00
C LEU A 200 -8.64 -5.46 8.79
N GLY A 201 -7.68 -6.23 8.29
CA GLY A 201 -7.83 -7.65 8.01
C GLY A 201 -8.42 -7.96 6.64
N CYS A 202 -8.25 -9.23 6.21
CA CYS A 202 -8.79 -9.70 4.93
C CYS A 202 -9.07 -11.20 4.98
N HIS A 203 -10.31 -11.63 4.72
CA HIS A 203 -10.67 -13.05 4.74
C HIS A 203 -10.28 -13.81 3.46
N PHE A 204 -9.99 -13.11 2.36
CA PHE A 204 -9.52 -13.74 1.13
C PHE A 204 -8.16 -14.42 1.33
N ARG A 205 -7.90 -15.48 0.54
CA ARG A 205 -6.72 -16.33 0.69
C ARG A 205 -5.86 -16.34 -0.57
N CYS A 206 -5.69 -15.17 -1.20
CA CYS A 206 -4.85 -15.05 -2.39
C CYS A 206 -3.43 -15.54 -2.08
N VAL A 207 -2.88 -16.41 -2.95
CA VAL A 207 -1.64 -17.15 -2.68
C VAL A 207 -0.41 -16.26 -2.50
N TYR A 208 -0.40 -15.06 -3.07
CA TYR A 208 0.72 -14.12 -3.05
C TYR A 208 0.60 -13.05 -1.94
N CYS A 209 -0.59 -12.92 -1.33
CA CYS A 209 -0.95 -11.74 -0.54
C CYS A 209 -0.37 -11.78 0.87
N THR A 210 0.23 -10.66 1.29
CA THR A 210 0.83 -10.48 2.62
C THR A 210 -0.09 -9.79 3.62
N TYR A 211 -1.21 -9.21 3.20
CA TYR A 211 -2.10 -8.45 4.10
C TYR A 211 -2.63 -9.26 5.27
N ARG A 212 -2.90 -10.56 5.06
CA ARG A 212 -3.30 -11.45 6.16
C ARG A 212 -2.23 -11.63 7.25
N LYS A 213 -0.96 -11.45 6.90
CA LYS A 213 0.14 -11.44 7.87
C LYS A 213 0.23 -10.10 8.60
N ILE A 214 -0.05 -9.00 7.90
CA ILE A 214 0.08 -7.63 8.43
C ILE A 214 -1.12 -7.28 9.32
N GLU A 215 -2.34 -7.59 8.86
CA GLU A 215 -3.58 -7.10 9.47
C GLU A 215 -4.47 -8.21 10.05
N GLY A 216 -4.13 -9.48 9.82
CA GLY A 216 -4.92 -10.62 10.30
C GLY A 216 -5.95 -11.15 9.28
N HIS A 217 -6.68 -12.18 9.72
CA HIS A 217 -7.59 -12.95 8.86
C HIS A 217 -9.02 -12.45 8.86
N ASP A 218 -9.45 -11.91 10.00
CA ASP A 218 -10.81 -11.50 10.23
C ASP A 218 -10.94 -9.99 10.05
N TYR A 219 -12.06 -9.56 9.49
CA TYR A 219 -12.34 -8.14 9.38
C TYR A 219 -12.58 -7.52 10.76
N ARG A 220 -11.89 -6.44 11.03
CA ARG A 220 -12.08 -5.53 12.14
C ARG A 220 -12.61 -4.23 11.55
N LEU A 221 -13.91 -3.99 11.69
CA LEU A 221 -14.60 -2.88 11.03
C LEU A 221 -14.65 -1.67 11.94
N CYS A 222 -14.38 -0.49 11.39
CA CYS A 222 -14.78 0.76 12.02
C CYS A 222 -16.31 0.89 12.01
N ASN A 223 -16.86 1.56 12.99
CA ASN A 223 -18.25 2.00 12.91
C ASN A 223 -18.43 2.94 11.70
N SER A 224 -19.46 2.73 10.88
CA SER A 224 -19.70 3.52 9.67
C SER A 224 -19.90 5.01 9.95
N ASP A 225 -20.55 5.37 11.05
CA ASP A 225 -20.75 6.77 11.44
C ASP A 225 -19.42 7.42 11.83
N SER A 226 -18.52 6.68 12.51
CA SER A 226 -17.16 7.17 12.79
C SER A 226 -16.35 7.44 11.52
N VAL A 227 -16.54 6.63 10.46
CA VAL A 227 -15.91 6.87 9.15
C VAL A 227 -16.45 8.16 8.54
N VAL A 228 -17.76 8.38 8.60
CA VAL A 228 -18.39 9.62 8.12
C VAL A 228 -17.86 10.84 8.87
N ASP A 229 -17.77 10.76 10.20
CA ASP A 229 -17.23 11.83 11.04
C ASP A 229 -15.77 12.15 10.69
N ALA A 230 -14.95 11.12 10.43
CA ALA A 230 -13.57 11.27 10.00
C ALA A 230 -13.47 12.00 8.63
N ILE A 231 -14.33 11.66 7.67
CA ILE A 231 -14.39 12.34 6.36
C ILE A 231 -14.84 13.80 6.51
N VAL A 232 -15.84 14.07 7.34
CA VAL A 232 -16.28 15.43 7.65
C VAL A 232 -15.16 16.25 8.32
N TYR A 233 -14.42 15.63 9.23
CA TYR A 233 -13.25 16.25 9.87
C TYR A 233 -12.19 16.62 8.83
N LEU A 234 -11.81 15.71 7.93
CA LEU A 234 -10.86 15.96 6.86
C LEU A 234 -11.34 17.09 5.93
N ALA A 235 -12.61 17.07 5.53
CA ALA A 235 -13.21 18.11 4.70
C ALA A 235 -13.13 19.52 5.37
N LYS A 236 -13.42 19.60 6.67
CA LYS A 236 -13.28 20.84 7.45
C LYS A 236 -11.85 21.35 7.53
N LYS A 237 -10.84 20.46 7.47
CA LYS A 237 -9.42 20.81 7.38
C LYS A 237 -9.00 21.20 5.94
N GLY A 238 -9.91 21.17 4.97
CA GLY A 238 -9.63 21.47 3.56
C GLY A 238 -9.00 20.30 2.79
N LEU A 239 -8.96 19.11 3.39
CA LEU A 239 -8.42 17.87 2.81
C LEU A 239 -9.54 17.17 2.04
N ARG A 240 -9.64 17.42 0.74
CA ARG A 240 -10.82 17.03 -0.05
C ARG A 240 -10.62 15.84 -0.96
N ASP A 241 -9.38 15.52 -1.34
CA ASP A 241 -9.05 14.34 -2.15
C ASP A 241 -8.72 13.19 -1.22
N ILE A 242 -9.67 12.28 -0.99
CA ILE A 242 -9.59 11.20 0.00
C ILE A 242 -9.61 9.85 -0.71
N GLU A 243 -8.74 8.95 -0.26
CA GLU A 243 -8.65 7.58 -0.78
C GLU A 243 -8.91 6.57 0.33
N PHE A 244 -9.85 5.67 0.10
CA PHE A 244 -10.02 4.49 0.93
C PHE A 244 -8.92 3.49 0.61
N VAL A 245 -8.05 3.24 1.60
CA VAL A 245 -6.89 2.35 1.48
C VAL A 245 -7.11 0.99 2.14
N ASP A 246 -8.36 0.56 2.20
CA ASP A 246 -8.73 -0.78 2.63
C ASP A 246 -8.20 -1.83 1.65
N ASN A 247 -7.81 -3.01 2.14
CA ASN A 247 -7.35 -4.11 1.28
C ASN A 247 -8.37 -4.56 0.21
N VAL A 248 -9.66 -4.44 0.55
CA VAL A 248 -10.80 -4.65 -0.35
C VAL A 248 -11.95 -3.77 0.16
N PHE A 249 -12.18 -2.63 -0.46
CA PHE A 249 -13.17 -1.65 0.03
C PHE A 249 -14.59 -2.23 0.10
N ASN A 250 -15.04 -2.94 -0.93
CA ASN A 250 -16.40 -3.46 -1.07
C ASN A 250 -16.63 -4.83 -0.40
N SER A 251 -15.77 -5.26 0.50
CA SER A 251 -15.97 -6.46 1.31
C SER A 251 -15.64 -6.17 2.78
N PRO A 252 -16.56 -6.38 3.73
CA PRO A 252 -17.97 -6.80 3.56
C PRO A 252 -18.81 -5.76 2.82
N TYR A 253 -19.73 -6.25 1.99
CA TYR A 253 -20.57 -5.40 1.14
C TYR A 253 -21.42 -4.43 1.95
N GLU A 254 -22.07 -4.90 3.00
CA GLU A 254 -22.97 -4.12 3.86
C GLU A 254 -22.24 -2.98 4.55
N HIS A 255 -20.97 -3.20 4.93
CA HIS A 255 -20.14 -2.15 5.53
C HIS A 255 -19.84 -1.04 4.51
N ALA A 256 -19.42 -1.40 3.30
CA ALA A 256 -19.17 -0.43 2.24
C ALA A 256 -20.43 0.37 1.88
N MET A 257 -21.60 -0.29 1.79
CA MET A 257 -22.89 0.36 1.59
C MET A 257 -23.22 1.35 2.70
N ALA A 258 -23.10 0.93 3.97
CA ALA A 258 -23.37 1.80 5.13
C ALA A 258 -22.48 3.05 5.15
N VAL A 259 -21.19 2.89 4.84
CA VAL A 259 -20.25 4.01 4.70
C VAL A 259 -20.66 4.95 3.57
N CYS A 260 -20.94 4.43 2.37
CA CYS A 260 -21.35 5.25 1.22
C CYS A 260 -22.66 5.99 1.48
N GLU A 261 -23.67 5.31 2.04
CA GLU A 261 -24.98 5.92 2.37
C GLU A 261 -24.86 6.96 3.46
N GLY A 262 -24.01 6.73 4.48
CA GLY A 262 -23.71 7.69 5.53
C GLY A 262 -23.10 8.97 4.97
N ILE A 263 -22.08 8.85 4.11
CA ILE A 263 -21.45 10.00 3.44
C ILE A 263 -22.45 10.73 2.54
N ALA A 264 -23.27 9.99 1.76
CA ALA A 264 -24.28 10.56 0.87
C ALA A 264 -25.36 11.35 1.62
N ARG A 265 -25.66 11.00 2.88
CA ARG A 265 -26.60 11.77 3.73
C ARG A 265 -26.02 13.12 4.17
N VAL A 266 -24.73 13.15 4.49
CA VAL A 266 -24.05 14.36 5.00
C VAL A 266 -23.54 15.27 3.88
N GLN A 267 -23.24 14.69 2.71
CA GLN A 267 -22.73 15.38 1.51
C GLN A 267 -21.53 16.32 1.79
N PRO A 268 -20.45 15.85 2.40
CA PRO A 268 -19.26 16.66 2.59
C PRO A 268 -18.66 17.00 1.23
N GLU A 269 -18.05 18.21 1.11
CA GLU A 269 -17.36 18.62 -0.12
C GLU A 269 -16.03 17.88 -0.30
N VAL A 270 -16.09 16.60 -0.69
CA VAL A 270 -14.93 15.74 -0.90
C VAL A 270 -14.96 15.07 -2.27
N ARG A 271 -13.81 14.59 -2.72
CA ARG A 271 -13.64 13.70 -3.87
C ARG A 271 -13.05 12.39 -3.37
N LEU A 272 -13.84 11.36 -3.43
CA LEU A 272 -13.47 10.03 -2.90
C LEU A 272 -12.95 9.14 -4.02
N GLN A 273 -12.06 8.22 -3.65
CA GLN A 273 -11.66 7.13 -4.51
C GLN A 273 -11.31 5.88 -3.70
N SER A 274 -11.35 4.72 -4.35
CA SER A 274 -10.75 3.47 -3.89
C SER A 274 -10.30 2.68 -5.11
N ILE A 275 -9.09 2.13 -5.08
CA ILE A 275 -8.54 1.31 -6.15
C ILE A 275 -8.60 -0.19 -5.84
N GLU A 276 -9.14 -0.57 -4.70
CA GLU A 276 -9.15 -1.94 -4.17
C GLU A 276 -10.58 -2.49 -4.06
N LEU A 277 -11.28 -2.61 -5.22
CA LEU A 277 -12.57 -3.30 -5.28
C LEU A 277 -12.39 -4.73 -5.78
N ASN A 278 -13.12 -5.66 -5.14
CA ASN A 278 -13.24 -7.03 -5.61
C ASN A 278 -14.39 -7.13 -6.63
N PRO A 279 -14.20 -7.71 -7.83
CA PRO A 279 -15.22 -7.78 -8.87
C PRO A 279 -16.49 -8.55 -8.43
N LEU A 280 -16.37 -9.52 -7.50
CA LEU A 280 -17.50 -10.30 -6.99
C LEU A 280 -18.61 -9.42 -6.37
N PHE A 281 -18.25 -8.30 -5.78
CA PHE A 281 -19.17 -7.41 -5.07
C PHE A 281 -19.39 -6.07 -5.80
N VAL A 282 -19.25 -6.05 -7.13
CA VAL A 282 -19.53 -4.87 -7.94
C VAL A 282 -20.91 -5.01 -8.58
N ASP A 283 -21.85 -4.19 -8.13
CA ASP A 283 -23.20 -4.11 -8.69
C ASP A 283 -23.68 -2.66 -8.86
N ASP A 284 -24.84 -2.46 -9.46
CA ASP A 284 -25.42 -1.14 -9.70
C ASP A 284 -25.73 -0.39 -8.39
N ASN A 285 -26.15 -1.11 -7.34
CA ASN A 285 -26.48 -0.49 -6.05
C ASN A 285 -25.25 0.10 -5.41
N LEU A 286 -24.15 -0.65 -5.36
CA LEU A 286 -22.88 -0.17 -4.81
C LEU A 286 -22.35 1.04 -5.59
N LEU A 287 -22.28 0.94 -6.93
CA LEU A 287 -21.73 2.03 -7.73
C LEU A 287 -22.60 3.29 -7.66
N THR A 288 -23.94 3.15 -7.59
CA THR A 288 -24.86 4.27 -7.36
C THR A 288 -24.63 4.90 -5.98
N ALA A 289 -24.45 4.09 -4.93
CA ALA A 289 -24.16 4.59 -3.59
C ALA A 289 -22.82 5.31 -3.54
N MET A 290 -21.78 4.77 -4.19
CA MET A 290 -20.47 5.41 -4.33
C MET A 290 -20.56 6.74 -5.08
N GLU A 291 -21.26 6.81 -6.22
CA GLU A 291 -21.46 8.06 -6.96
C GLU A 291 -22.14 9.12 -6.09
N ARG A 292 -23.19 8.74 -5.34
CA ARG A 292 -23.89 9.65 -4.40
C ARG A 292 -23.01 10.10 -3.24
N ALA A 293 -22.09 9.25 -2.78
CA ALA A 293 -21.12 9.58 -1.74
C ALA A 293 -20.00 10.53 -2.21
N GLY A 294 -19.87 10.77 -3.54
CA GLY A 294 -18.84 11.65 -4.09
C GLY A 294 -17.59 10.93 -4.59
N PHE A 295 -17.67 9.64 -4.90
CA PHE A 295 -16.57 8.95 -5.57
C PHE A 295 -16.37 9.49 -6.98
N VAL A 296 -15.15 9.83 -7.30
CA VAL A 296 -14.73 10.38 -8.61
C VAL A 296 -14.02 9.37 -9.48
N ALA A 297 -13.61 8.23 -8.89
CA ALA A 297 -12.93 7.14 -9.56
C ALA A 297 -12.91 5.88 -8.67
N ILE A 298 -12.84 4.71 -9.32
CA ILE A 298 -12.67 3.41 -8.68
C ILE A 298 -11.56 2.60 -9.34
N GLY A 299 -11.08 1.57 -8.66
CA GLY A 299 -10.23 0.55 -9.25
C GLY A 299 -10.70 -0.84 -8.88
N ILE A 300 -10.53 -1.78 -9.78
CA ILE A 300 -10.89 -3.19 -9.59
C ILE A 300 -9.65 -4.05 -9.79
N THR A 301 -9.29 -4.82 -8.75
CA THR A 301 -8.13 -5.72 -8.76
C THR A 301 -8.57 -7.10 -9.23
N VAL A 302 -8.44 -7.33 -10.53
CA VAL A 302 -8.85 -8.59 -11.18
C VAL A 302 -7.74 -9.61 -11.32
N GLU A 303 -6.50 -9.17 -11.47
CA GLU A 303 -5.26 -9.88 -11.80
C GLU A 303 -5.33 -10.62 -13.14
N SER A 304 -6.37 -11.39 -13.42
CA SER A 304 -6.55 -12.14 -14.65
C SER A 304 -8.03 -12.23 -15.03
N ALA A 305 -8.34 -12.47 -16.30
CA ALA A 305 -9.68 -12.82 -16.78
C ALA A 305 -9.78 -14.30 -17.19
N SER A 306 -8.86 -15.15 -16.73
CA SER A 306 -8.87 -16.60 -16.94
C SER A 306 -9.22 -17.35 -15.66
N ASP A 307 -10.24 -18.23 -15.72
CA ASP A 307 -10.64 -19.06 -14.57
C ASP A 307 -9.52 -19.97 -14.07
N VAL A 308 -8.64 -20.43 -14.97
CA VAL A 308 -7.49 -21.26 -14.60
C VAL A 308 -6.55 -20.49 -13.66
N VAL A 309 -6.20 -19.25 -14.04
CA VAL A 309 -5.29 -18.39 -13.28
C VAL A 309 -5.96 -17.92 -11.99
N LEU A 310 -7.21 -17.44 -12.04
CA LEU A 310 -7.96 -16.98 -10.87
C LEU A 310 -8.08 -18.07 -9.81
N LYS A 311 -8.34 -19.32 -10.21
CA LYS A 311 -8.37 -20.48 -9.33
C LYS A 311 -7.00 -20.78 -8.70
N LYS A 312 -5.92 -20.72 -9.48
CA LYS A 312 -4.54 -20.95 -8.99
C LYS A 312 -4.07 -19.83 -8.06
N LEU A 313 -4.48 -18.60 -8.31
CA LEU A 313 -4.23 -17.45 -7.44
C LEU A 313 -5.13 -17.46 -6.18
N ASN A 314 -6.14 -18.34 -6.14
CA ASN A 314 -7.14 -18.44 -5.06
C ASN A 314 -7.87 -17.11 -4.79
N LYS A 315 -8.35 -16.46 -5.87
CA LYS A 315 -8.98 -15.13 -5.81
C LYS A 315 -10.38 -15.11 -5.21
N GLY A 316 -11.06 -16.27 -5.16
CA GLY A 316 -12.42 -16.40 -4.63
C GLY A 316 -13.53 -15.90 -5.56
N PHE A 317 -13.22 -15.56 -6.81
CA PHE A 317 -14.15 -15.16 -7.86
C PHE A 317 -13.72 -15.76 -9.21
N THR A 318 -14.59 -15.68 -10.21
CA THR A 318 -14.45 -16.28 -11.54
C THR A 318 -14.26 -15.22 -12.62
N ALA A 319 -13.86 -15.65 -13.83
CA ALA A 319 -13.83 -14.77 -15.00
C ALA A 319 -15.24 -14.19 -15.30
N ASN A 320 -16.31 -14.96 -15.07
CA ASN A 320 -17.66 -14.46 -15.23
C ASN A 320 -17.97 -13.28 -14.29
N ASP A 321 -17.47 -13.29 -13.05
CA ASP A 321 -17.64 -12.17 -12.12
C ASP A 321 -16.89 -10.94 -12.62
N VAL A 322 -15.70 -11.11 -13.23
CA VAL A 322 -14.93 -10.03 -13.86
C VAL A 322 -15.70 -9.41 -15.04
N TYR A 323 -16.30 -10.24 -15.92
CA TYR A 323 -17.16 -9.77 -17.01
C TYR A 323 -18.40 -9.06 -16.50
N ASN A 324 -19.05 -9.58 -15.46
CA ASN A 324 -20.23 -8.96 -14.85
C ASN A 324 -19.88 -7.58 -14.27
N ALA A 325 -18.77 -7.47 -13.53
CA ALA A 325 -18.28 -6.19 -13.03
C ALA A 325 -18.04 -5.18 -14.17
N ALA A 326 -17.47 -5.62 -15.30
CA ALA A 326 -17.28 -4.75 -16.46
C ALA A 326 -18.61 -4.30 -17.08
N HIS A 327 -19.62 -5.16 -17.13
CA HIS A 327 -20.96 -4.78 -17.57
C HIS A 327 -21.61 -3.75 -16.65
N VAL A 328 -21.44 -3.89 -15.33
CA VAL A 328 -21.92 -2.90 -14.35
C VAL A 328 -21.21 -1.58 -14.55
N VAL A 329 -19.88 -1.57 -14.54
CA VAL A 329 -19.04 -0.35 -14.70
C VAL A 329 -19.42 0.42 -15.97
N ARG A 330 -19.76 -0.26 -17.06
CA ARG A 330 -20.17 0.37 -18.33
C ARG A 330 -21.45 1.21 -18.22
N ARG A 331 -22.34 0.90 -17.27
CA ARG A 331 -23.58 1.66 -17.04
C ARG A 331 -23.37 2.92 -16.20
N HIS A 332 -22.26 3.02 -15.50
CA HIS A 332 -21.92 4.14 -14.63
C HIS A 332 -20.93 5.11 -15.30
N ARG A 333 -20.93 6.39 -14.87
CA ARG A 333 -20.04 7.41 -15.43
C ARG A 333 -18.67 7.46 -14.77
N MET A 334 -18.53 6.88 -13.60
CA MET A 334 -17.33 6.88 -12.80
C MET A 334 -16.18 6.17 -13.55
N PRO A 335 -15.00 6.79 -13.74
CA PRO A 335 -13.85 6.15 -14.34
C PRO A 335 -13.37 4.99 -13.49
N CYS A 336 -12.89 3.92 -14.14
CA CYS A 336 -12.35 2.74 -13.49
C CYS A 336 -10.91 2.45 -13.94
N ILE A 337 -10.02 2.10 -13.00
CA ILE A 337 -8.76 1.45 -13.33
C ILE A 337 -8.89 -0.05 -13.08
N TRP A 338 -8.49 -0.84 -14.07
CA TRP A 338 -8.47 -2.30 -14.01
C TRP A 338 -7.04 -2.75 -13.80
N ILE A 339 -6.79 -3.54 -12.75
CA ILE A 339 -5.44 -3.95 -12.35
C ILE A 339 -5.25 -5.42 -12.67
N PHE A 340 -4.23 -5.71 -13.48
CA PHE A 340 -3.84 -7.05 -13.92
C PHE A 340 -2.42 -7.36 -13.46
N MET A 341 -2.19 -8.63 -13.15
CA MET A 341 -0.89 -9.17 -12.73
C MET A 341 -0.64 -10.45 -13.53
N LEU A 342 0.25 -10.36 -14.50
CA LEU A 342 0.55 -11.42 -15.45
C LEU A 342 1.81 -12.19 -15.04
N GLY A 343 1.84 -13.47 -15.35
CA GLY A 343 2.93 -14.37 -15.00
C GLY A 343 2.64 -15.24 -13.76
N GLY A 344 1.41 -15.21 -13.24
CA GLY A 344 1.02 -15.94 -12.04
C GLY A 344 0.97 -17.47 -12.19
N PRO A 345 0.78 -18.22 -11.08
CA PRO A 345 0.67 -19.67 -11.12
C PRO A 345 -0.40 -20.17 -12.09
N GLY A 346 0.00 -21.12 -12.95
CA GLY A 346 -0.87 -21.75 -13.95
C GLY A 346 -1.14 -20.91 -15.19
N GLU A 347 -0.48 -19.77 -15.34
CA GLU A 347 -0.62 -18.90 -16.51
C GLU A 347 0.13 -19.48 -17.70
N THR A 348 -0.45 -19.38 -18.89
CA THR A 348 0.07 -19.78 -20.21
C THR A 348 -0.13 -18.64 -21.20
N GLU A 349 0.41 -18.76 -22.41
CA GLU A 349 0.19 -17.77 -23.47
C GLU A 349 -1.30 -17.58 -23.79
N GLU A 350 -2.08 -18.67 -23.79
CA GLU A 350 -3.53 -18.62 -24.02
C GLU A 350 -4.25 -17.82 -22.93
N THR A 351 -3.92 -18.04 -21.64
CA THR A 351 -4.60 -17.33 -20.55
C THR A 351 -4.20 -15.86 -20.47
N VAL A 352 -2.98 -15.51 -20.86
CA VAL A 352 -2.57 -14.10 -21.06
C VAL A 352 -3.40 -13.48 -22.20
N CYS A 353 -3.56 -14.19 -23.31
CA CYS A 353 -4.41 -13.72 -24.41
C CYS A 353 -5.89 -13.55 -23.98
N GLU A 354 -6.45 -14.46 -23.16
CA GLU A 354 -7.79 -14.31 -22.59
C GLU A 354 -7.92 -12.99 -21.81
N THR A 355 -6.93 -12.69 -20.96
CA THR A 355 -6.89 -11.47 -20.15
C THR A 355 -6.76 -10.19 -21.00
N LEU A 356 -5.89 -10.20 -22.01
CA LEU A 356 -5.74 -9.07 -22.93
C LEU A 356 -7.00 -8.87 -23.80
N GLN A 357 -7.65 -9.94 -24.26
CA GLN A 357 -8.93 -9.86 -24.98
C GLN A 357 -10.06 -9.29 -24.10
N PHE A 358 -10.13 -9.68 -22.82
CA PHE A 358 -11.04 -9.04 -21.88
C PHE A 358 -10.79 -7.53 -21.81
N ALA A 359 -9.52 -7.14 -21.63
CA ALA A 359 -9.16 -5.72 -21.53
C ALA A 359 -9.57 -4.95 -22.80
N GLU A 360 -9.29 -5.48 -23.98
CA GLU A 360 -9.65 -4.87 -25.26
C GLU A 360 -11.17 -4.72 -25.46
N ARG A 361 -11.95 -5.76 -25.13
CA ARG A 361 -13.39 -5.79 -25.39
C ARG A 361 -14.22 -5.09 -24.32
N CYS A 362 -13.75 -5.12 -23.05
CA CYS A 362 -14.57 -4.73 -21.90
C CYS A 362 -14.18 -3.40 -21.28
N ILE A 363 -12.93 -2.98 -21.37
CA ILE A 363 -12.47 -1.72 -20.76
C ILE A 363 -12.80 -0.53 -21.67
N ARG A 364 -13.49 0.47 -21.09
CA ARG A 364 -13.89 1.67 -21.86
C ARG A 364 -12.66 2.53 -22.18
N PRO A 365 -12.68 3.30 -23.28
CA PRO A 365 -11.59 4.25 -23.58
C PRO A 365 -11.36 5.33 -22.52
N GLY A 366 -12.35 5.60 -21.65
CA GLY A 366 -12.24 6.54 -20.54
C GLY A 366 -11.71 5.93 -19.24
N ASP A 367 -11.58 4.60 -19.20
CA ASP A 367 -10.99 3.84 -18.09
C ASP A 367 -9.50 3.61 -18.35
N ALA A 368 -8.79 3.07 -17.36
CA ALA A 368 -7.41 2.66 -17.50
C ALA A 368 -7.25 1.14 -17.25
N ALA A 369 -6.26 0.52 -17.88
CA ALA A 369 -5.81 -0.83 -17.56
C ALA A 369 -4.35 -0.79 -17.16
N PHE A 370 -4.04 -1.27 -15.96
CA PHE A 370 -2.68 -1.39 -15.45
C PHE A 370 -2.23 -2.85 -15.53
N PHE A 371 -1.08 -3.08 -16.16
CA PHE A 371 -0.50 -4.42 -16.29
C PHE A 371 0.82 -4.48 -15.55
N ASN A 372 0.90 -5.35 -14.54
CA ASN A 372 2.12 -5.74 -13.88
C ASN A 372 2.59 -7.11 -14.38
N ILE A 373 3.89 -7.31 -14.55
CA ILE A 373 4.49 -8.59 -14.97
C ILE A 373 5.27 -9.16 -13.78
N GLY A 374 5.03 -10.46 -13.51
CA GLY A 374 5.64 -11.17 -12.42
C GLY A 374 4.94 -10.95 -11.09
N VAL A 375 4.99 -11.96 -10.24
CA VAL A 375 4.37 -11.95 -8.91
C VAL A 375 5.46 -12.00 -7.87
N ARG A 376 5.58 -10.96 -7.05
CA ARG A 376 6.57 -10.89 -5.95
C ARG A 376 6.37 -12.05 -4.97
N ILE A 377 7.41 -12.82 -4.71
CA ILE A 377 7.38 -13.91 -3.73
C ILE A 377 7.83 -13.36 -2.38
N TYR A 378 6.94 -13.44 -1.38
CA TYR A 378 7.26 -13.08 0.00
C TYR A 378 7.36 -14.33 0.88
N PRO A 379 8.25 -14.36 1.88
CA PRO A 379 8.37 -15.48 2.83
C PRO A 379 7.05 -15.76 3.55
N GLY A 380 6.73 -17.04 3.71
CA GLY A 380 5.52 -17.52 4.41
C GLY A 380 4.21 -17.28 3.66
N THR A 381 4.25 -16.98 2.36
CA THR A 381 3.09 -17.00 1.47
C THR A 381 2.91 -18.37 0.82
N GLU A 382 1.68 -18.69 0.36
CA GLU A 382 1.47 -19.93 -0.40
C GLU A 382 2.20 -19.89 -1.75
N LEU A 383 2.43 -18.71 -2.32
CA LEU A 383 3.23 -18.55 -3.52
C LEU A 383 4.68 -18.99 -3.34
N GLU A 384 5.27 -18.77 -2.15
CA GLU A 384 6.58 -19.30 -1.81
C GLU A 384 6.59 -20.83 -1.89
N ASN A 385 5.58 -21.48 -1.30
CA ASN A 385 5.46 -22.95 -1.33
C ASN A 385 5.32 -23.47 -2.77
N ILE A 386 4.52 -22.80 -3.59
CA ILE A 386 4.36 -23.12 -5.01
C ILE A 386 5.70 -23.00 -5.74
N ALA A 387 6.37 -21.86 -5.60
CA ALA A 387 7.64 -21.58 -6.25
C ALA A 387 8.75 -22.57 -5.87
N ARG A 388 8.81 -22.99 -4.59
CA ARG A 388 9.75 -24.02 -4.12
C ARG A 388 9.44 -25.39 -4.71
N LYS A 389 8.16 -25.79 -4.74
CA LYS A 389 7.74 -27.08 -5.33
C LYS A 389 8.02 -27.15 -6.82
N GLU A 390 7.93 -26.05 -7.53
CA GLU A 390 8.22 -25.95 -8.97
C GLU A 390 9.71 -25.72 -9.28
N GLY A 391 10.56 -25.63 -8.24
CA GLY A 391 12.01 -25.43 -8.41
C GLY A 391 12.43 -24.02 -8.86
N ILE A 392 11.49 -23.05 -8.84
CA ILE A 392 11.75 -21.65 -9.20
C ILE A 392 12.51 -20.92 -8.09
N LEU A 393 12.15 -21.21 -6.84
CA LEU A 393 12.73 -20.58 -5.65
C LEU A 393 13.62 -21.55 -4.87
N ILE A 394 14.92 -21.23 -4.82
CA ILE A 394 15.93 -21.97 -4.03
C ILE A 394 16.50 -21.12 -2.88
N LEU A 395 16.22 -19.83 -2.86
CA LEU A 395 16.76 -18.87 -1.90
C LEU A 395 16.20 -19.10 -0.48
N SER A 396 17.00 -18.73 0.52
CA SER A 396 16.55 -18.63 1.92
C SER A 396 15.68 -17.40 2.12
N PRO A 397 14.85 -17.33 3.18
CA PRO A 397 14.07 -16.13 3.48
C PRO A 397 14.91 -14.87 3.61
N GLN A 398 16.12 -14.93 4.17
CA GLN A 398 17.01 -13.79 4.30
C GLN A 398 17.44 -13.21 2.94
N GLU A 399 17.71 -14.07 1.97
CA GLU A 399 18.06 -13.66 0.60
C GLU A 399 16.86 -13.07 -0.14
N MET A 400 15.63 -13.36 0.30
CA MET A 400 14.39 -12.83 -0.25
C MET A 400 14.09 -11.38 0.18
N LEU A 401 14.92 -10.73 1.00
CA LEU A 401 14.88 -9.27 1.18
C LEU A 401 15.05 -8.58 -0.17
N GLU A 402 15.98 -9.03 -0.99
CA GLU A 402 16.04 -8.61 -2.39
C GLU A 402 14.79 -9.11 -3.15
N PRO A 403 14.23 -8.30 -4.06
CA PRO A 403 13.02 -8.67 -4.78
C PRO A 403 13.17 -9.93 -5.64
N VAL A 404 12.41 -10.98 -5.32
CA VAL A 404 12.34 -12.23 -6.09
C VAL A 404 10.93 -12.42 -6.63
N PHE A 405 10.81 -12.74 -7.91
CA PHE A 405 9.53 -12.82 -8.58
C PHE A 405 9.26 -14.22 -9.13
N TYR A 406 7.98 -14.57 -9.15
CA TYR A 406 7.46 -15.75 -9.79
C TYR A 406 7.00 -15.42 -11.21
N ILE A 407 7.37 -16.26 -12.15
CA ILE A 407 6.75 -16.37 -13.48
C ILE A 407 6.40 -17.85 -13.69
N SER A 408 5.19 -18.10 -14.20
CA SER A 408 4.73 -19.46 -14.50
C SER A 408 5.74 -20.18 -15.43
N PRO A 409 6.15 -21.42 -15.11
CA PRO A 409 7.07 -22.20 -15.96
C PRO A 409 6.53 -22.48 -17.36
N ALA A 410 5.23 -22.34 -17.56
CA ALA A 410 4.56 -22.50 -18.86
C ALA A 410 4.60 -21.24 -19.73
N LEU A 411 5.20 -20.15 -19.22
CA LEU A 411 5.34 -18.88 -19.96
C LEU A 411 6.80 -18.59 -20.31
N ASP A 412 7.05 -18.22 -21.55
CA ASP A 412 8.28 -17.57 -21.93
C ASP A 412 8.26 -16.09 -21.51
N TYR A 413 9.26 -15.67 -20.75
CA TYR A 413 9.33 -14.30 -20.22
C TYR A 413 9.48 -13.23 -21.30
N GLU A 414 10.25 -13.53 -22.35
CA GLU A 414 10.46 -12.60 -23.47
C GLU A 414 9.18 -12.45 -24.28
N TRP A 415 8.48 -13.56 -24.52
CA TRP A 415 7.17 -13.54 -25.17
C TRP A 415 6.17 -12.71 -24.37
N LEU A 416 6.07 -12.95 -23.04
CA LEU A 416 5.15 -12.23 -22.16
C LEU A 416 5.42 -10.71 -22.19
N THR A 417 6.66 -10.31 -21.96
CA THR A 417 7.04 -8.90 -21.93
C THR A 417 6.82 -8.21 -23.28
N ASN A 418 7.13 -8.90 -24.40
CA ASN A 418 6.89 -8.38 -25.72
C ASN A 418 5.40 -8.24 -26.02
N THR A 419 4.60 -9.24 -25.66
CA THR A 419 3.13 -9.24 -25.86
C THR A 419 2.48 -8.09 -25.11
N VAL A 420 2.83 -7.90 -23.83
CA VAL A 420 2.33 -6.77 -23.02
C VAL A 420 2.79 -5.44 -23.61
N ARG A 421 4.06 -5.31 -24.01
CA ARG A 421 4.59 -4.09 -24.64
C ARG A 421 3.82 -3.72 -25.92
N VAL A 422 3.48 -4.70 -26.76
CA VAL A 422 2.66 -4.49 -27.96
C VAL A 422 1.27 -3.98 -27.58
N ALA A 423 0.60 -4.61 -26.58
CA ALA A 423 -0.71 -4.16 -26.10
C ALA A 423 -0.66 -2.72 -25.55
N LEU A 424 0.36 -2.39 -24.74
CA LEU A 424 0.59 -1.04 -24.24
C LEU A 424 0.79 -0.02 -25.38
N ALA A 425 1.47 -0.39 -26.43
CA ALA A 425 1.71 0.49 -27.59
C ALA A 425 0.43 0.76 -28.40
N GLN A 426 -0.47 -0.21 -28.48
CA GLN A 426 -1.72 -0.13 -29.24
C GLN A 426 -2.82 0.66 -28.52
N HIS A 427 -2.84 0.63 -27.18
CA HIS A 427 -3.92 1.21 -26.37
C HIS A 427 -3.43 2.39 -25.52
N MET A 428 -4.00 3.58 -25.74
CA MET A 428 -3.59 4.83 -25.07
C MET A 428 -3.94 4.89 -23.57
N ASN A 429 -4.85 4.03 -23.12
CA ASN A 429 -5.31 3.92 -21.75
C ASN A 429 -4.72 2.71 -21.00
N TYR A 430 -3.80 1.98 -21.62
CA TYR A 430 -3.06 0.91 -20.95
C TYR A 430 -1.77 1.47 -20.33
N ILE A 431 -1.46 1.04 -19.12
CA ILE A 431 -0.36 1.52 -18.30
C ILE A 431 0.47 0.32 -17.87
N GLY A 432 1.76 0.35 -18.12
CA GLY A 432 2.73 -0.64 -17.60
C GLY A 432 3.47 -0.08 -16.39
N SER A 433 4.22 -0.94 -15.70
CA SER A 433 5.06 -0.56 -14.56
C SER A 433 6.14 0.46 -14.96
N ASP A 434 6.66 0.42 -16.18
CA ASP A 434 7.63 1.39 -16.72
C ASP A 434 7.15 2.83 -16.63
N ALA A 435 5.84 3.07 -16.84
CA ALA A 435 5.26 4.40 -16.79
C ALA A 435 5.21 4.98 -15.37
N ILE A 436 5.26 4.12 -14.35
CA ILE A 436 5.23 4.52 -12.93
C ILE A 436 6.64 4.95 -12.47
N GLY A 437 7.70 4.34 -12.98
CA GLY A 437 9.09 4.56 -12.58
C GLY A 437 9.75 5.87 -13.07
N LEU A 438 9.05 6.70 -13.85
CA LEU A 438 9.64 7.88 -14.48
C LEU A 438 10.12 8.92 -13.46
N SER A 439 11.42 9.21 -13.46
CA SER A 439 12.06 10.19 -12.54
C SER A 439 11.50 11.62 -12.63
N LEU A 440 10.90 11.98 -13.76
CA LEU A 440 10.28 13.30 -13.99
C LEU A 440 8.85 13.40 -13.42
N LEU A 441 8.21 12.28 -13.07
CA LEU A 441 6.81 12.25 -12.64
C LEU A 441 6.52 13.22 -11.46
N PRO A 442 7.32 13.29 -10.39
CA PRO A 442 7.05 14.21 -9.28
C PRO A 442 7.05 15.70 -9.70
N LYS A 443 7.88 16.08 -10.69
CA LYS A 443 7.90 17.44 -11.25
C LYS A 443 6.67 17.72 -12.11
N LEU A 444 6.29 16.74 -12.95
CA LEU A 444 5.09 16.81 -13.78
C LEU A 444 3.83 16.88 -12.93
N ASN A 445 3.74 16.12 -11.85
CA ASN A 445 2.61 16.16 -10.92
C ASN A 445 2.43 17.55 -10.29
N ARG A 446 3.53 18.21 -9.87
CA ARG A 446 3.47 19.60 -9.37
C ARG A 446 2.94 20.58 -10.42
N LEU A 447 3.39 20.45 -11.66
CA LEU A 447 2.91 21.29 -12.75
C LEU A 447 1.42 21.02 -13.02
N ALA A 448 1.03 19.77 -13.11
CA ALA A 448 -0.35 19.36 -13.31
C ALA A 448 -1.27 19.89 -12.21
N TYR A 449 -0.86 19.80 -10.95
CA TYR A 449 -1.59 20.37 -9.82
C TYR A 449 -1.81 21.90 -9.98
N LYS A 450 -0.77 22.64 -10.38
CA LYS A 450 -0.88 24.10 -10.65
C LYS A 450 -1.84 24.42 -11.79
N LEU A 451 -1.97 23.53 -12.77
CA LEU A 451 -2.90 23.64 -13.89
C LEU A 451 -4.34 23.16 -13.54
N GLY A 452 -4.59 22.83 -12.27
CA GLY A 452 -5.91 22.43 -11.81
C GLY A 452 -6.23 20.94 -11.93
N VAL A 453 -5.26 20.09 -12.33
CA VAL A 453 -5.42 18.63 -12.31
C VAL A 453 -5.59 18.16 -10.87
N ARG A 454 -6.51 17.22 -10.66
CA ARG A 454 -6.79 16.62 -9.35
C ARG A 454 -6.69 15.09 -9.44
N PRO A 455 -6.39 14.40 -8.32
CA PRO A 455 -6.35 12.94 -8.27
C PRO A 455 -7.66 12.29 -8.75
N PRO A 456 -7.58 11.03 -9.20
CA PRO A 456 -6.39 10.20 -9.37
C PRO A 456 -5.62 10.49 -10.66
N LEU A 457 -4.29 10.33 -10.61
CA LEU A 457 -3.40 10.63 -11.75
C LEU A 457 -3.70 9.76 -12.97
N TRP A 458 -3.98 8.48 -12.78
CA TRP A 458 -4.21 7.51 -13.87
C TRP A 458 -5.40 7.89 -14.76
N LYS A 459 -6.39 8.61 -14.25
CA LYS A 459 -7.53 9.13 -15.03
C LYS A 459 -7.09 10.02 -16.20
N HIS A 460 -5.92 10.61 -16.07
CA HIS A 460 -5.34 11.53 -17.07
C HIS A 460 -4.33 10.85 -17.99
N SER A 461 -4.03 9.54 -17.80
CA SER A 461 -2.99 8.80 -18.54
C SER A 461 -3.15 8.89 -20.06
N ARG A 462 -4.37 8.75 -20.57
CA ARG A 462 -4.67 8.87 -22.01
C ARG A 462 -4.28 10.24 -22.57
N SER A 463 -4.63 11.32 -21.87
CA SER A 463 -4.31 12.69 -22.29
C SER A 463 -2.81 12.95 -22.23
N VAL A 464 -2.14 12.49 -21.16
CA VAL A 464 -0.69 12.60 -21.00
C VAL A 464 0.03 11.85 -22.11
N ARG A 465 -0.32 10.59 -22.37
CA ARG A 465 0.31 9.79 -23.46
C ARG A 465 0.06 10.39 -24.83
N ARG A 466 -1.14 10.92 -25.11
CA ARG A 466 -1.43 11.61 -26.36
C ARG A 466 -0.52 12.81 -26.56
N THR A 467 -0.32 13.63 -25.51
CA THR A 467 0.58 14.79 -25.55
C THR A 467 2.03 14.37 -25.77
N LEU A 468 2.50 13.34 -25.06
CA LEU A 468 3.87 12.82 -25.18
C LEU A 468 4.14 12.28 -26.57
N ARG A 469 3.22 11.50 -27.15
CA ARG A 469 3.34 11.01 -28.55
C ARG A 469 3.37 12.16 -29.56
N PHE A 470 2.55 13.20 -29.34
CA PHE A 470 2.58 14.40 -30.20
C PHE A 470 3.95 15.11 -30.15
N LEU A 471 4.64 15.04 -29.01
CA LEU A 471 6.00 15.57 -28.81
C LEU A 471 7.11 14.60 -29.28
N GLY A 472 6.76 13.49 -29.95
CA GLY A 472 7.70 12.50 -30.46
C GLY A 472 8.30 11.56 -29.41
N MET A 473 7.74 11.54 -28.19
CA MET A 473 8.14 10.61 -27.13
C MET A 473 7.24 9.38 -27.16
N ASN A 474 7.78 8.26 -27.64
CA ASN A 474 7.09 6.96 -27.57
C ASN A 474 7.31 6.36 -26.18
N MET A 475 6.23 6.27 -25.41
CA MET A 475 6.14 5.54 -24.15
C MET A 475 5.01 4.53 -24.25
#